data_994351a4930c0746ede8e67219600061
#
_entry.id   994351a4930c0746ede8e67219600061
#
_cell.length_a   1.000
_cell.length_b   1.000
_cell.length_c   1.000
_cell.angle_alpha   90.00
_cell.angle_beta   90.00
_cell.angle_gamma   90.00
#
_symmetry.space_group_name_H-M   'P 1'
#
loop_
_entity.id
_entity.type
_entity.pdbx_description
1 polymer ?
#
loop_
_entity_poly.entity_id
_entity_poly.type
_entity_poly.pdbx_seq_one_letter_code
_entity_poly.pdbx_strand_id
1 'polypeptide(L)'
;ATVLTVDIFSDKSVSTYLSNKLSVLSPTPLVSSNFRFPEIEIFKSKSKLINENIRLKNEVIELRKLKVENEKLKIENEANKFVVKEVDSSIYDIFESSIIFKTLTNQYIISGGENLNLSEKDLVINDNSYVVGVISEVRQDRSIVSTILNPSFSIEGIDKYGNEYLITSDSKNLYVNSTNLKEENTDIKYIYTDITFGHPGQFPIVDLSSTSVNIANNKITAEQEIDFNINYFSNIYLLKTK
;
A
#
# COMPACT_ATOMS: atom_id res chain seq x y z
N ALA A 1 -47.08 30.05 -17.46
CA ALA A 1 -45.69 29.66 -17.12
C ALA A 1 -45.53 29.37 -15.62
N THR A 2 -46.35 29.93 -14.75
CA THR A 2 -46.27 29.78 -13.28
C THR A 2 -46.90 28.53 -12.70
N VAL A 3 -47.76 27.80 -13.46
CA VAL A 3 -48.43 26.62 -12.99
C VAL A 3 -47.61 25.33 -13.13
N LEU A 4 -46.67 25.33 -14.04
CA LEU A 4 -45.77 24.17 -14.28
C LEU A 4 -44.64 24.00 -13.25
N THR A 5 -44.34 25.03 -12.46
CA THR A 5 -43.28 24.98 -11.46
C THR A 5 -43.72 24.51 -10.07
N VAL A 6 -45.00 24.54 -9.77
CA VAL A 6 -45.56 24.12 -8.45
C VAL A 6 -45.75 22.60 -8.35
N ASP A 7 -45.92 21.91 -9.47
CA ASP A 7 -46.23 20.48 -9.47
C ASP A 7 -44.96 19.57 -9.34
N ILE A 8 -43.77 20.17 -9.40
CA ILE A 8 -42.51 19.42 -9.16
C ILE A 8 -42.29 19.15 -7.66
N PHE A 9 -43.00 19.89 -6.79
CA PHE A 9 -42.82 19.80 -5.33
C PHE A 9 -43.97 19.23 -4.54
N SER A 10 -45.12 18.95 -5.19
CA SER A 10 -46.26 18.32 -4.54
C SER A 10 -46.64 17.00 -5.25
N ASP A 11 -46.71 15.92 -4.50
CA ASP A 11 -47.10 14.57 -4.99
C ASP A 11 -48.54 14.47 -5.59
N LYS A 12 -49.11 15.58 -5.96
CA LYS A 12 -50.42 15.64 -6.66
C LYS A 12 -50.20 15.90 -8.14
N SER A 13 -50.40 14.87 -8.92
CA SER A 13 -50.20 14.92 -10.36
C SER A 13 -51.05 15.96 -11.04
N VAL A 14 -50.46 16.76 -11.95
CA VAL A 14 -51.11 17.73 -12.82
C VAL A 14 -52.29 17.12 -13.59
N SER A 15 -52.25 15.80 -13.83
CA SER A 15 -53.32 15.03 -14.47
C SER A 15 -54.62 15.07 -13.70
N THR A 16 -54.59 15.01 -12.34
CA THR A 16 -55.79 15.03 -11.49
C THR A 16 -56.44 16.41 -11.47
N TYR A 17 -55.63 17.46 -11.56
CA TYR A 17 -56.13 18.84 -11.60
C TYR A 17 -56.74 19.20 -12.96
N LEU A 18 -56.15 18.73 -14.06
CA LEU A 18 -56.69 18.94 -15.40
C LEU A 18 -57.95 18.10 -15.68
N SER A 19 -58.02 16.86 -15.18
CA SER A 19 -59.20 16.03 -15.33
C SER A 19 -60.41 16.62 -14.60
N ASN A 20 -60.23 17.18 -13.40
CA ASN A 20 -61.29 17.82 -12.62
C ASN A 20 -61.78 19.14 -13.23
N LYS A 21 -60.93 19.89 -13.95
CA LYS A 21 -61.36 21.11 -14.66
C LYS A 21 -61.99 20.85 -16.01
N LEU A 22 -61.60 19.81 -16.72
CA LEU A 22 -62.20 19.41 -18.01
C LEU A 22 -63.56 18.74 -17.85
N SER A 23 -63.82 18.07 -16.73
CA SER A 23 -65.12 17.47 -16.44
C SER A 23 -66.23 18.50 -16.20
N VAL A 24 -65.90 19.75 -15.86
CA VAL A 24 -66.88 20.85 -15.64
C VAL A 24 -67.28 21.55 -16.96
N LEU A 25 -66.52 21.33 -18.05
CA LEU A 25 -66.68 22.04 -19.32
C LEU A 25 -67.40 21.26 -20.42
N SER A 26 -67.88 20.03 -20.20
CA SER A 26 -68.61 19.29 -21.24
C SER A 26 -69.98 18.75 -20.78
N PRO A 27 -71.08 19.42 -21.13
CA PRO A 27 -72.41 18.91 -20.91
C PRO A 27 -72.98 18.21 -22.15
N THR A 28 -72.22 17.54 -22.98
CA THR A 28 -72.74 16.76 -24.09
C THR A 28 -72.10 15.41 -24.24
N PRO A 29 -72.85 14.33 -24.36
CA PRO A 29 -72.25 13.02 -24.61
C PRO A 29 -71.94 12.93 -26.11
N LEU A 30 -70.64 13.16 -26.43
CA LEU A 30 -70.15 12.93 -27.79
C LEU A 30 -69.23 11.76 -27.81
N VAL A 31 -69.76 10.66 -28.37
CA VAL A 31 -69.09 9.67 -29.18
C VAL A 31 -67.73 9.14 -28.59
N SER A 32 -67.77 7.87 -28.23
CA SER A 32 -66.62 7.02 -28.01
C SER A 32 -65.68 7.02 -29.22
N SER A 33 -64.88 8.02 -29.36
CA SER A 33 -63.69 7.92 -30.15
C SER A 33 -62.54 7.54 -29.21
N ASN A 34 -61.80 6.49 -29.57
CA ASN A 34 -60.62 5.98 -28.91
C ASN A 34 -59.51 7.06 -28.84
N PHE A 35 -59.73 8.08 -28.04
CA PHE A 35 -58.66 9.02 -27.69
C PHE A 35 -57.79 8.34 -26.62
N ARG A 36 -56.83 7.52 -27.09
CA ARG A 36 -55.72 7.11 -26.26
C ARG A 36 -54.89 8.36 -26.02
N PHE A 37 -55.04 8.91 -24.81
CA PHE A 37 -54.16 10.00 -24.38
C PHE A 37 -52.72 9.57 -24.48
N PRO A 38 -51.82 10.37 -25.08
CA PRO A 38 -50.37 10.08 -25.14
C PRO A 38 -49.69 10.18 -23.76
N GLU A 39 -50.47 10.43 -22.68
CA GLU A 39 -49.96 10.56 -21.31
C GLU A 39 -49.16 9.33 -20.83
N ILE A 40 -49.56 8.11 -21.20
CA ILE A 40 -48.88 6.88 -20.78
C ILE A 40 -47.45 6.81 -21.33
N GLU A 41 -47.21 7.33 -22.52
CA GLU A 41 -45.85 7.35 -23.12
C GLU A 41 -44.98 8.42 -22.50
N ILE A 42 -45.54 9.59 -22.13
CA ILE A 42 -44.81 10.67 -21.47
C ILE A 42 -44.39 10.24 -20.07
N PHE A 43 -45.26 9.56 -19.30
CA PHE A 43 -44.92 9.04 -17.96
C PHE A 43 -43.90 7.91 -18.01
N LYS A 44 -43.99 7.01 -18.99
CA LYS A 44 -42.95 5.98 -19.23
C LYS A 44 -41.60 6.62 -19.60
N SER A 45 -41.58 7.68 -20.38
CA SER A 45 -40.39 8.43 -20.74
C SER A 45 -39.78 9.13 -19.51
N LYS A 46 -40.60 9.76 -18.66
CA LYS A 46 -40.15 10.42 -17.42
C LYS A 46 -39.55 9.42 -16.42
N SER A 47 -40.19 8.28 -16.20
CA SER A 47 -39.69 7.21 -15.35
C SER A 47 -38.33 6.65 -15.87
N LYS A 48 -38.24 6.46 -17.19
CA LYS A 48 -37.00 6.01 -17.84
C LYS A 48 -35.88 7.01 -17.64
N LEU A 49 -36.14 8.31 -17.79
CA LEU A 49 -35.18 9.38 -17.57
C LEU A 49 -34.76 9.49 -16.10
N ILE A 50 -35.65 9.28 -15.14
CA ILE A 50 -35.32 9.27 -13.71
C ILE A 50 -34.40 8.08 -13.40
N ASN A 51 -34.74 6.89 -13.89
CA ASN A 51 -33.90 5.70 -13.67
C ASN A 51 -32.53 5.83 -14.31
N GLU A 52 -32.46 6.41 -15.49
CA GLU A 52 -31.17 6.68 -16.15
C GLU A 52 -30.35 7.72 -15.39
N ASN A 53 -30.99 8.76 -14.84
CA ASN A 53 -30.31 9.76 -14.02
C ASN A 53 -29.74 9.16 -12.72
N ILE A 54 -30.49 8.23 -12.08
CA ILE A 54 -30.03 7.50 -10.90
C ILE A 54 -28.83 6.60 -11.28
N ARG A 55 -28.92 5.88 -12.40
CA ARG A 55 -27.84 5.03 -12.91
C ARG A 55 -26.58 5.85 -13.16
N LEU A 56 -26.70 6.97 -13.88
CA LEU A 56 -25.58 7.86 -14.18
C LEU A 56 -24.95 8.47 -12.92
N LYS A 57 -25.78 8.84 -11.92
CA LYS A 57 -25.27 9.31 -10.62
C LYS A 57 -24.45 8.25 -9.90
N ASN A 58 -24.92 7.00 -9.90
CA ASN A 58 -24.18 5.89 -9.29
C ASN A 58 -22.88 5.62 -10.05
N GLU A 59 -22.91 5.64 -11.37
CA GLU A 59 -21.72 5.50 -12.22
C GLU A 59 -20.68 6.60 -11.96
N VAL A 60 -21.12 7.85 -11.81
CA VAL A 60 -20.25 8.98 -11.44
C VAL A 60 -19.62 8.77 -10.05
N ILE A 61 -20.36 8.22 -9.09
CA ILE A 61 -19.82 7.92 -7.75
C ILE A 61 -18.76 6.82 -7.84
N GLU A 62 -18.99 5.76 -8.60
CA GLU A 62 -18.00 4.70 -8.81
C GLU A 62 -16.75 5.21 -9.53
N LEU A 63 -16.93 6.00 -10.59
CA LEU A 63 -15.80 6.60 -11.29
C LEU A 63 -14.95 7.53 -10.41
N ARG A 64 -15.59 8.26 -9.49
CA ARG A 64 -14.87 9.07 -8.50
C ARG A 64 -14.06 8.23 -7.52
N LYS A 65 -14.62 7.11 -7.04
CA LYS A 65 -13.89 6.16 -6.18
C LYS A 65 -12.67 5.59 -6.89
N LEU A 66 -12.87 5.10 -8.13
CA LEU A 66 -11.77 4.57 -8.95
C LEU A 66 -10.70 5.63 -9.26
N LYS A 67 -11.11 6.90 -9.43
CA LYS A 67 -10.15 8.00 -9.63
C LYS A 67 -9.29 8.22 -8.39
N VAL A 68 -9.88 8.26 -7.20
CA VAL A 68 -9.15 8.40 -5.92
C VAL A 68 -8.21 7.22 -5.71
N GLU A 69 -8.66 6.01 -5.98
CA GLU A 69 -7.82 4.81 -5.89
C GLU A 69 -6.66 4.84 -6.90
N ASN A 70 -6.91 5.29 -8.11
CA ASN A 70 -5.88 5.44 -9.14
C ASN A 70 -4.85 6.53 -8.79
N GLU A 71 -5.29 7.64 -8.17
CA GLU A 71 -4.38 8.67 -7.65
C GLU A 71 -3.54 8.13 -6.50
N LYS A 72 -4.14 7.36 -5.59
CA LYS A 72 -3.40 6.68 -4.51
C LYS A 72 -2.36 5.71 -5.06
N LEU A 73 -2.74 4.84 -6.00
CA LEU A 73 -1.83 3.90 -6.65
C LEU A 73 -0.70 4.62 -7.44
N LYS A 74 -0.98 5.79 -8.01
CA LYS A 74 0.07 6.60 -8.65
C LYS A 74 1.09 7.13 -7.65
N ILE A 75 0.63 7.63 -6.50
CA ILE A 75 1.51 8.11 -5.42
C ILE A 75 2.35 6.95 -4.89
N GLU A 76 1.74 5.78 -4.66
CA GLU A 76 2.44 4.57 -4.24
C GLU A 76 3.48 4.14 -5.30
N ASN A 77 3.11 4.17 -6.58
CA ASN A 77 4.03 3.80 -7.67
C ASN A 77 5.16 4.83 -7.86
N GLU A 78 4.92 6.11 -7.59
CA GLU A 78 5.96 7.14 -7.62
C GLU A 78 6.92 7.00 -6.42
N ALA A 79 6.41 6.67 -5.24
CA ALA A 79 7.23 6.33 -4.08
C ALA A 79 8.10 5.10 -4.36
N ASN A 80 7.52 4.03 -4.92
CA ASN A 80 8.25 2.82 -5.31
C ASN A 80 9.35 3.11 -6.36
N LYS A 81 9.09 4.00 -7.31
CA LYS A 81 10.10 4.46 -8.27
C LYS A 81 11.23 5.24 -7.61
N PHE A 82 10.98 5.88 -6.48
CA PHE A 82 12.01 6.62 -5.73
C PHE A 82 12.99 5.65 -5.08
N VAL A 83 12.50 4.59 -4.42
CA VAL A 83 13.33 3.51 -3.85
C VAL A 83 14.21 2.86 -4.93
N VAL A 84 13.61 2.52 -6.07
CA VAL A 84 14.33 1.91 -7.21
C VAL A 84 15.38 2.84 -7.81
N LYS A 85 15.23 4.17 -7.70
CA LYS A 85 16.21 5.14 -8.22
C LYS A 85 17.44 5.32 -7.35
N GLU A 86 17.32 5.12 -6.02
CA GLU A 86 18.45 5.24 -5.09
C GLU A 86 19.33 3.98 -5.09
N VAL A 87 18.77 2.84 -5.48
CA VAL A 87 19.52 1.60 -5.58
C VAL A 87 20.15 1.50 -6.96
N ASP A 88 21.45 1.32 -7.01
CA ASP A 88 22.18 1.20 -8.26
C ASP A 88 21.80 -0.08 -9.01
N SER A 89 20.90 0.05 -9.97
CA SER A 89 20.41 -1.04 -10.80
C SER A 89 21.48 -1.67 -11.72
N SER A 90 22.69 -1.09 -11.77
CA SER A 90 23.83 -1.71 -12.46
C SER A 90 24.43 -2.85 -11.65
N ILE A 91 24.29 -2.78 -10.32
CA ILE A 91 24.89 -3.72 -9.36
C ILE A 91 23.86 -4.72 -8.86
N TYR A 92 22.60 -4.28 -8.68
CA TYR A 92 21.55 -5.08 -8.06
C TYR A 92 20.38 -5.32 -8.99
N ASP A 93 19.82 -6.51 -8.94
CA ASP A 93 18.48 -6.81 -9.43
C ASP A 93 17.48 -6.60 -8.29
N ILE A 94 16.41 -5.86 -8.56
CA ILE A 94 15.39 -5.49 -7.58
C ILE A 94 14.08 -6.10 -8.04
N PHE A 95 13.42 -6.85 -7.17
CA PHE A 95 12.13 -7.47 -7.41
C PHE A 95 11.14 -7.05 -6.34
N GLU A 96 10.00 -6.51 -6.75
CA GLU A 96 8.87 -6.31 -5.83
C GLU A 96 8.32 -7.68 -5.40
N SER A 97 8.03 -7.83 -4.11
CA SER A 97 7.52 -9.06 -3.56
C SER A 97 6.34 -8.81 -2.63
N SER A 98 5.53 -9.85 -2.43
CA SER A 98 4.41 -9.83 -1.50
C SER A 98 4.58 -10.89 -0.42
N ILE A 99 4.13 -10.53 0.78
CA ILE A 99 4.07 -11.47 1.90
C ILE A 99 2.89 -12.39 1.70
N ILE A 100 3.17 -13.69 1.57
CA ILE A 100 2.15 -14.74 1.43
C ILE A 100 1.66 -15.16 2.80
N PHE A 101 2.58 -15.36 3.76
CA PHE A 101 2.26 -15.86 5.08
C PHE A 101 3.30 -15.41 6.12
N LYS A 102 2.85 -15.14 7.34
CA LYS A 102 3.71 -14.89 8.51
C LYS A 102 3.67 -16.08 9.45
N THR A 103 4.83 -16.61 9.81
CA THR A 103 4.96 -17.70 10.79
C THR A 103 4.86 -17.17 12.23
N LEU A 104 4.68 -18.08 13.18
CA LEU A 104 4.68 -17.73 14.62
C LEU A 104 6.03 -17.23 15.13
N THR A 105 7.11 -17.57 14.43
CA THR A 105 8.48 -17.17 14.76
C THR A 105 8.91 -15.89 14.06
N ASN A 106 7.97 -15.09 13.54
CA ASN A 106 8.26 -13.86 12.79
C ASN A 106 9.15 -14.08 11.55
N GLN A 107 9.07 -15.24 10.95
CA GLN A 107 9.57 -15.47 9.59
C GLN A 107 8.43 -15.17 8.61
N TYR A 108 8.77 -14.67 7.45
CA TYR A 108 7.79 -14.42 6.39
C TYR A 108 8.04 -15.35 5.21
N ILE A 109 6.97 -15.93 4.68
CA ILE A 109 6.98 -16.57 3.38
C ILE A 109 6.55 -15.51 2.37
N ILE A 110 7.41 -15.28 1.39
CA ILE A 110 7.22 -14.25 0.37
C ILE A 110 7.15 -14.86 -1.02
N SER A 111 6.58 -14.12 -1.97
CA SER A 111 6.59 -14.49 -3.39
C SER A 111 7.98 -14.26 -3.98
N GLY A 112 8.43 -15.18 -4.85
CA GLY A 112 9.75 -15.17 -5.47
C GLY A 112 10.72 -16.15 -4.81
N GLY A 113 11.46 -16.86 -5.65
CA GLY A 113 12.39 -17.89 -5.24
C GLY A 113 13.42 -18.19 -6.34
N GLU A 114 13.68 -19.45 -6.63
CA GLU A 114 14.59 -19.87 -7.71
C GLU A 114 14.18 -19.31 -9.07
N ASN A 115 12.88 -19.10 -9.30
CA ASN A 115 12.34 -18.46 -10.52
C ASN A 115 12.86 -17.04 -10.75
N LEU A 116 13.30 -16.35 -9.70
CA LEU A 116 13.95 -15.03 -9.75
C LEU A 116 15.47 -15.14 -9.52
N ASN A 117 16.01 -16.35 -9.50
CA ASN A 117 17.40 -16.66 -9.18
C ASN A 117 17.85 -16.08 -7.83
N LEU A 118 16.96 -16.04 -6.85
CA LEU A 118 17.28 -15.61 -5.49
C LEU A 118 18.18 -16.65 -4.80
N SER A 119 18.92 -16.18 -3.83
CA SER A 119 19.85 -16.99 -3.04
C SER A 119 19.67 -16.71 -1.54
N GLU A 120 20.11 -17.64 -0.71
CA GLU A 120 20.25 -17.37 0.72
C GLU A 120 21.18 -16.16 0.94
N LYS A 121 20.87 -15.35 1.94
CA LYS A 121 21.51 -14.08 2.27
C LYS A 121 21.15 -12.90 1.36
N ASP A 122 20.36 -13.07 0.29
CA ASP A 122 19.78 -11.93 -0.40
C ASP A 122 18.92 -11.12 0.57
N LEU A 123 18.91 -9.80 0.38
CA LEU A 123 18.25 -8.89 1.31
C LEU A 123 16.79 -8.67 0.93
N VAL A 124 16.01 -8.43 1.96
CA VAL A 124 14.65 -7.89 1.82
C VAL A 124 14.64 -6.51 2.45
N ILE A 125 14.26 -5.51 1.67
CA ILE A 125 14.17 -4.11 2.10
C ILE A 125 12.74 -3.59 2.00
N ASN A 126 12.46 -2.50 2.72
CA ASN A 126 11.20 -1.76 2.61
C ASN A 126 11.33 -0.55 1.66
N ASP A 127 10.26 0.22 1.53
CA ASP A 127 10.17 1.44 0.70
C ASP A 127 11.24 2.49 1.03
N ASN A 128 11.72 2.50 2.27
CA ASN A 128 12.74 3.44 2.73
C ASN A 128 14.17 2.87 2.60
N SER A 129 14.32 1.78 1.85
CA SER A 129 15.58 1.05 1.66
C SER A 129 16.20 0.45 2.94
N TYR A 130 15.45 0.38 4.05
CA TYR A 130 15.91 -0.30 5.26
C TYR A 130 15.78 -1.81 5.13
N VAL A 131 16.76 -2.52 5.64
CA VAL A 131 16.73 -3.98 5.72
C VAL A 131 15.62 -4.41 6.68
N VAL A 132 14.68 -5.20 6.17
CA VAL A 132 13.60 -5.81 6.96
C VAL A 132 13.83 -7.28 7.23
N GLY A 133 14.74 -7.89 6.50
CA GLY A 133 15.11 -9.28 6.70
C GLY A 133 16.11 -9.79 5.68
N VAL A 134 16.46 -11.06 5.85
CA VAL A 134 17.40 -11.80 4.99
C VAL A 134 16.73 -13.09 4.55
N ILE A 135 16.93 -13.47 3.30
CA ILE A 135 16.45 -14.77 2.79
C ILE A 135 17.20 -15.88 3.48
N SER A 136 16.50 -16.74 4.19
CA SER A 136 17.04 -17.89 4.93
C SER A 136 16.86 -19.21 4.21
N GLU A 137 15.85 -19.30 3.30
CA GLU A 137 15.60 -20.49 2.49
C GLU A 137 14.96 -20.08 1.17
N VAL A 138 15.40 -20.66 0.07
CA VAL A 138 14.84 -20.42 -1.27
C VAL A 138 14.14 -21.69 -1.76
N ARG A 139 12.93 -21.53 -2.31
CA ARG A 139 12.16 -22.55 -2.98
C ARG A 139 11.84 -22.10 -4.40
N GLN A 140 11.19 -22.95 -5.19
CA GLN A 140 10.96 -22.70 -6.60
C GLN A 140 10.25 -21.35 -6.89
N ASP A 141 9.14 -21.05 -6.19
CA ASP A 141 8.26 -19.89 -6.42
C ASP A 141 8.13 -18.95 -5.21
N ARG A 142 8.78 -19.27 -4.11
CA ARG A 142 8.71 -18.57 -2.84
C ARG A 142 9.99 -18.68 -2.06
N SER A 143 10.19 -17.76 -1.12
CA SER A 143 11.32 -17.78 -0.19
C SER A 143 10.87 -17.60 1.24
N ILE A 144 11.69 -18.08 2.19
CA ILE A 144 11.51 -17.83 3.61
C ILE A 144 12.47 -16.72 4.02
N VAL A 145 11.94 -15.68 4.64
CA VAL A 145 12.70 -14.53 5.13
C VAL A 145 12.78 -14.59 6.66
N SER A 146 13.99 -14.58 7.19
CA SER A 146 14.24 -14.27 8.59
C SER A 146 14.20 -12.75 8.75
N THR A 147 13.15 -12.25 9.39
CA THR A 147 12.97 -10.80 9.55
C THR A 147 13.68 -10.29 10.79
N ILE A 148 13.89 -8.99 10.88
CA ILE A 148 14.43 -8.32 12.07
C ILE A 148 13.58 -8.58 13.34
N LEU A 149 12.39 -9.13 13.19
CA LEU A 149 11.50 -9.55 14.28
C LEU A 149 11.75 -10.98 14.76
N ASN A 150 12.52 -11.75 14.00
CA ASN A 150 12.80 -13.13 14.36
C ASN A 150 13.83 -13.17 15.48
N PRO A 151 13.61 -13.90 16.59
CA PRO A 151 14.61 -14.03 17.66
C PRO A 151 15.92 -14.66 17.21
N SER A 152 15.92 -15.37 16.08
CA SER A 152 17.13 -15.95 15.48
C SER A 152 17.74 -15.05 14.41
N PHE A 153 17.23 -13.82 14.23
CA PHE A 153 17.79 -12.89 13.27
C PHE A 153 19.20 -12.48 13.68
N SER A 154 20.11 -12.55 12.73
CA SER A 154 21.48 -12.10 12.88
C SER A 154 22.00 -11.61 11.54
N ILE A 155 22.59 -10.43 11.53
CA ILE A 155 23.23 -9.86 10.34
C ILE A 155 24.47 -9.09 10.74
N GLU A 156 25.49 -9.15 9.90
CA GLU A 156 26.71 -8.37 10.05
C GLU A 156 26.60 -7.07 9.25
N GLY A 157 27.18 -6.00 9.78
CA GLY A 157 27.16 -4.71 9.12
C GLY A 157 28.37 -3.85 9.50
N ILE A 158 28.51 -2.73 8.81
CA ILE A 158 29.55 -1.74 9.03
C ILE A 158 28.99 -0.33 9.23
N ASP A 159 29.75 0.52 9.95
CA ASP A 159 29.43 1.95 9.97
C ASP A 159 30.31 2.72 8.96
N LYS A 160 30.10 4.03 8.90
CA LYS A 160 30.86 4.94 8.01
C LYS A 160 32.38 4.99 8.30
N TYR A 161 32.81 4.52 9.46
CA TYR A 161 34.22 4.46 9.86
C TYR A 161 34.82 3.09 9.56
N GLY A 162 34.03 2.15 9.09
CA GLY A 162 34.42 0.77 8.80
C GLY A 162 34.54 -0.11 10.04
N ASN A 163 33.96 0.28 11.17
CA ASN A 163 33.77 -0.60 12.31
C ASN A 163 32.76 -1.68 11.97
N GLU A 164 33.00 -2.89 12.41
CA GLU A 164 32.17 -4.06 12.12
C GLU A 164 31.28 -4.40 13.31
N TYR A 165 30.03 -4.76 13.03
CA TYR A 165 29.01 -5.03 14.02
C TYR A 165 28.26 -6.32 13.72
N LEU A 166 27.87 -7.02 14.78
CA LEU A 166 26.86 -8.07 14.74
C LEU A 166 25.55 -7.51 15.29
N ILE A 167 24.51 -7.53 14.49
CA ILE A 167 23.16 -7.12 14.86
C ILE A 167 22.31 -8.37 15.06
N THR A 168 21.70 -8.48 16.24
CA THR A 168 20.82 -9.59 16.60
C THR A 168 19.46 -9.06 17.09
N SER A 169 18.46 -9.88 17.15
CA SER A 169 17.11 -9.52 17.60
C SER A 169 16.60 -10.45 18.69
N ASP A 170 15.72 -9.93 19.56
CA ASP A 170 14.90 -10.74 20.46
C ASP A 170 13.40 -10.62 20.16
N SER A 171 13.02 -10.12 19.00
CA SER A 171 11.67 -9.81 18.53
C SER A 171 11.10 -8.47 19.02
N LYS A 172 11.76 -7.78 19.94
CA LYS A 172 11.36 -6.46 20.45
C LYS A 172 12.45 -5.44 20.18
N ASN A 173 13.68 -5.84 20.44
CA ASN A 173 14.85 -4.98 20.34
C ASN A 173 15.86 -5.55 19.34
N LEU A 174 16.58 -4.64 18.69
CA LEU A 174 17.82 -4.94 17.98
C LEU A 174 18.99 -4.65 18.91
N TYR A 175 19.86 -5.63 19.03
CA TYR A 175 21.10 -5.53 19.78
C TYR A 175 22.26 -5.37 18.82
N VAL A 176 22.96 -4.29 18.96
CA VAL A 176 24.14 -3.97 18.17
C VAL A 176 25.39 -4.21 19.00
N ASN A 177 26.28 -5.05 18.52
CA ASN A 177 27.52 -5.36 19.20
C ASN A 177 28.69 -5.22 18.22
N SER A 178 29.69 -4.38 18.53
CA SER A 178 30.89 -4.29 17.71
C SER A 178 31.67 -5.59 17.78
N THR A 179 32.12 -6.05 16.64
CA THR A 179 32.96 -7.24 16.49
C THR A 179 34.41 -6.83 16.19
N ASN A 180 34.62 -5.73 15.47
CA ASN A 180 35.93 -5.19 15.13
C ASN A 180 35.85 -3.66 15.08
N LEU A 181 36.59 -2.99 15.94
CA LEU A 181 36.66 -1.54 15.99
C LEU A 181 37.95 -1.04 15.34
N LYS A 182 37.80 -0.22 14.31
CA LYS A 182 38.89 0.53 13.67
C LYS A 182 39.05 1.92 14.29
N GLU A 183 37.91 2.54 14.65
CA GLU A 183 37.91 3.86 15.30
C GLU A 183 36.88 3.88 16.44
N GLU A 184 37.30 4.40 17.58
CA GLU A 184 36.40 4.70 18.71
C GLU A 184 35.69 6.03 18.44
N ASN A 185 34.54 5.97 17.80
CA ASN A 185 33.73 7.15 17.55
C ASN A 185 32.31 6.95 18.10
N THR A 186 31.79 7.96 18.78
CA THR A 186 30.46 7.95 19.38
C THR A 186 29.39 8.45 18.44
N ASP A 187 29.75 9.11 17.32
CA ASP A 187 28.79 9.66 16.33
C ASP A 187 28.42 8.63 15.26
N ILE A 188 27.99 7.45 15.72
CA ILE A 188 27.49 6.39 14.85
C ILE A 188 25.99 6.59 14.70
N LYS A 189 25.56 6.91 13.48
CA LYS A 189 24.14 7.12 13.18
C LYS A 189 23.50 5.90 12.53
N TYR A 190 24.21 5.29 11.59
CA TYR A 190 23.69 4.17 10.81
C TYR A 190 24.70 3.04 10.74
N ILE A 191 24.19 1.83 10.74
CA ILE A 191 24.93 0.62 10.38
C ILE A 191 24.35 0.09 9.09
N TYR A 192 25.21 -0.24 8.15
CA TYR A 192 24.86 -0.65 6.79
C TYR A 192 25.29 -2.10 6.54
N THR A 193 24.61 -2.74 5.61
CA THR A 193 25.08 -4.00 5.03
C THR A 193 26.36 -3.79 4.25
N ASP A 194 27.16 -4.84 4.12
CA ASP A 194 28.39 -4.79 3.32
C ASP A 194 28.61 -6.10 2.55
N ILE A 195 29.18 -5.98 1.36
CA ILE A 195 29.46 -7.12 0.47
C ILE A 195 30.49 -8.09 1.04
N THR A 196 31.35 -7.64 1.95
CA THR A 196 32.33 -8.50 2.62
C THR A 196 31.69 -9.58 3.47
N PHE A 197 30.47 -9.36 3.93
CA PHE A 197 29.67 -10.34 4.68
C PHE A 197 28.74 -11.19 3.78
N GLY A 198 28.83 -10.98 2.47
CA GLY A 198 28.02 -11.72 1.50
C GLY A 198 26.59 -11.19 1.36
N HIS A 199 26.36 -9.95 1.77
CA HIS A 199 25.09 -9.23 1.55
C HIS A 199 25.24 -8.13 0.51
N PRO A 200 24.16 -7.74 -0.20
CA PRO A 200 24.16 -6.48 -0.95
C PRO A 200 24.60 -5.32 -0.05
N GLY A 201 25.54 -4.51 -0.49
CA GLY A 201 26.16 -3.46 0.34
C GLY A 201 25.36 -2.15 0.38
N GLN A 202 25.62 -1.35 1.43
CA GLN A 202 25.14 0.04 1.61
C GLN A 202 23.65 0.20 1.95
N PHE A 203 22.98 -0.84 2.42
CA PHE A 203 21.59 -0.74 2.90
C PHE A 203 21.57 -0.55 4.41
N PRO A 204 20.85 0.45 4.96
CA PRO A 204 20.77 0.67 6.38
C PRO A 204 20.03 -0.47 7.08
N ILE A 205 20.67 -1.03 8.11
CA ILE A 205 20.09 -2.06 8.97
C ILE A 205 19.47 -1.40 10.20
N VAL A 206 20.20 -0.48 10.81
CA VAL A 206 19.86 0.16 12.09
C VAL A 206 20.11 1.65 12.00
N ASP A 207 19.16 2.44 12.52
CA ASP A 207 19.30 3.89 12.76
C ASP A 207 19.51 4.14 14.26
N LEU A 208 20.71 4.50 14.64
CA LEU A 208 21.09 4.78 16.02
C LEU A 208 20.98 6.26 16.39
N SER A 209 20.42 7.12 15.53
CA SER A 209 20.36 8.57 15.76
C SER A 209 19.64 8.97 17.03
N SER A 210 18.67 8.15 17.46
CA SER A 210 17.88 8.34 18.69
C SER A 210 18.24 7.37 19.81
N THR A 211 19.26 6.53 19.62
CA THR A 211 19.61 5.42 20.50
C THR A 211 20.85 5.75 21.33
N SER A 212 20.84 5.37 22.61
CA SER A 212 22.00 5.49 23.46
C SER A 212 23.06 4.44 23.09
N VAL A 213 24.18 4.90 22.58
CA VAL A 213 25.32 4.05 22.28
C VAL A 213 26.25 4.00 23.49
N ASN A 214 26.53 2.79 23.98
CA ASN A 214 27.46 2.57 25.09
C ASN A 214 28.81 2.09 24.57
N ILE A 215 29.85 2.75 25.00
CA ILE A 215 31.25 2.37 24.70
C ILE A 215 31.94 1.96 25.99
N ALA A 216 32.30 0.70 26.08
CA ALA A 216 33.04 0.17 27.21
C ALA A 216 34.00 -0.94 26.78
N ASN A 217 35.24 -0.90 27.32
CA ASN A 217 36.28 -1.94 27.07
C ASN A 217 36.54 -2.20 25.57
N ASN A 218 36.67 -1.17 24.78
CA ASN A 218 36.83 -1.27 23.31
C ASN A 218 35.68 -2.02 22.62
N LYS A 219 34.47 -1.91 23.16
CA LYS A 219 33.24 -2.44 22.54
C LYS A 219 32.20 -1.37 22.48
N ILE A 220 31.55 -1.29 21.33
CA ILE A 220 30.37 -0.48 21.10
C ILE A 220 29.15 -1.39 21.22
N THR A 221 28.20 -1.02 22.06
CA THR A 221 26.94 -1.73 22.20
C THR A 221 25.78 -0.74 22.13
N ALA A 222 24.70 -1.10 21.48
CA ALA A 222 23.47 -0.34 21.49
C ALA A 222 22.27 -1.30 21.49
N GLU A 223 21.17 -0.83 22.06
CA GLU A 223 19.89 -1.52 22.06
C GLU A 223 18.85 -0.56 21.50
N GLN A 224 18.20 -0.95 20.42
CA GLN A 224 17.16 -0.18 19.77
C GLN A 224 15.86 -0.94 19.80
N GLU A 225 14.81 -0.33 20.39
CA GLU A 225 13.45 -0.84 20.30
C GLU A 225 12.99 -0.77 18.83
N ILE A 226 12.43 -1.86 18.35
CA ILE A 226 11.92 -1.93 16.99
C ILE A 226 10.53 -1.29 16.97
N ASP A 227 10.41 -0.12 16.34
CA ASP A 227 9.11 0.52 16.12
C ASP A 227 8.35 -0.25 15.03
N PHE A 228 7.36 -1.03 15.47
CA PHE A 228 6.48 -1.81 14.60
C PHE A 228 5.38 -0.97 14.00
N ASN A 229 5.70 0.08 13.31
CA ASN A 229 4.71 0.73 12.49
C ASN A 229 4.23 -0.28 11.41
N ILE A 230 2.90 -0.46 11.30
CA ILE A 230 2.23 -1.39 10.37
C ILE A 230 2.77 -1.25 8.93
N ASN A 231 3.27 -0.07 8.58
CA ASN A 231 3.82 0.25 7.27
C ASN A 231 5.25 -0.27 7.03
N TYR A 232 5.94 -0.79 8.05
CA TYR A 232 7.34 -1.23 7.90
C TYR A 232 7.49 -2.41 6.92
N PHE A 233 6.43 -3.21 6.76
CA PHE A 233 6.36 -4.36 5.88
C PHE A 233 5.31 -4.22 4.77
N SER A 234 4.83 -3.01 4.47
CA SER A 234 3.74 -2.81 3.51
C SER A 234 4.17 -3.12 2.09
N ASN A 235 5.35 -2.65 1.70
CA ASN A 235 5.95 -2.94 0.41
C ASN A 235 7.37 -3.45 0.66
N ILE A 236 7.66 -4.63 0.16
CA ILE A 236 8.97 -5.27 0.30
C ILE A 236 9.59 -5.53 -1.06
N TYR A 237 10.89 -5.35 -1.12
CA TYR A 237 11.70 -5.55 -2.32
C TYR A 237 12.81 -6.54 -2.01
N LEU A 238 13.04 -7.43 -2.95
CA LEU A 238 14.11 -8.41 -2.92
C LEU A 238 15.31 -7.83 -3.65
N LEU A 239 16.44 -7.85 -3.01
CA LEU A 239 17.69 -7.38 -3.57
C LEU A 239 18.65 -8.55 -3.78
N LYS A 240 19.11 -8.68 -5.00
CA LYS A 240 20.11 -9.64 -5.40
C LYS A 240 21.28 -8.93 -6.04
N THR A 241 22.49 -9.32 -5.68
CA THR A 241 23.72 -8.92 -6.39
C THR A 241 23.80 -9.62 -7.73
N LYS A 242 24.10 -8.86 -8.80
CA LYS A 242 24.28 -9.39 -10.16
C LYS A 242 25.50 -10.25 -10.32
#